data_e54f276a0faa9993ce00c5eced912558
#
_entry.id   e54f276a0faa9993ce00c5eced912558
#
_cell.length_a   1.000
_cell.length_b   1.000
_cell.length_c   1.000
_cell.angle_alpha   90.00
_cell.angle_beta   90.00
_cell.angle_gamma   90.00
#
_symmetry.space_group_name_H-M   'P 1'
#
loop_
_entity.id
_entity.type
_entity.pdbx_description
1 polymer ?
#
loop_
_entity_poly.entity_id
_entity_poly.type
_entity_poly.pdbx_seq_one_letter_code
_entity_poly.pdbx_strand_id
1 'polypeptide(L)'
;MRDAQATERLLVQKLASIELEAGRAALKAQELAHRFGLVGEVPCAGTDLQGQCKLLGDAHEAQTLIPSAQGQISRLAQDKALAEQELSLIRHRYEELAQAPQALARAERLGDMARTRVSRLSLLATRAGQISQARAALQSIELELSSLMAELGRTQGNETTEEQAERQ
;
A
#
# COMPACT_ATOMS: atom_id res chain seq x y z
N MET A 1 -7.80 10.52 -0.70
CA MET A 1 -9.03 9.84 -0.24
C MET A 1 -10.31 10.39 -0.86
N ARG A 2 -10.61 11.71 -0.79
CA ARG A 2 -11.85 12.29 -1.36
C ARG A 2 -12.01 12.02 -2.85
N ASP A 3 -10.96 12.19 -3.63
CA ASP A 3 -10.99 12.00 -5.10
C ASP A 3 -11.26 10.54 -5.50
N ALA A 4 -10.72 9.58 -4.76
CA ALA A 4 -10.96 8.16 -5.02
C ALA A 4 -12.42 7.76 -4.70
N GLN A 5 -13.02 8.33 -3.63
CA GLN A 5 -14.45 8.14 -3.32
C GLN A 5 -15.35 8.74 -4.40
N ALA A 6 -14.97 9.92 -4.93
CA ALA A 6 -15.71 10.53 -6.01
C ALA A 6 -15.66 9.65 -7.28
N THR A 7 -14.48 9.14 -7.61
CA THR A 7 -14.29 8.25 -8.77
C THR A 7 -15.06 6.94 -8.61
N GLU A 8 -15.04 6.33 -7.42
CA GLU A 8 -15.84 5.13 -7.13
C GLU A 8 -17.34 5.37 -7.35
N ARG A 9 -17.87 6.49 -6.83
CA ARG A 9 -19.28 6.85 -7.02
C ARG A 9 -19.65 7.02 -8.49
N LEU A 10 -18.77 7.68 -9.27
CA LEU A 10 -18.99 7.86 -10.72
C LEU A 10 -19.03 6.51 -11.46
N LEU A 11 -18.12 5.58 -11.11
CA LEU A 11 -18.10 4.25 -11.72
C LEU A 11 -19.33 3.43 -11.35
N VAL A 12 -19.79 3.50 -10.10
CA VAL A 12 -21.04 2.85 -9.69
C VAL A 12 -22.25 3.41 -10.46
N GLN A 13 -22.31 4.73 -10.65
CA GLN A 13 -23.37 5.36 -11.46
C GLN A 13 -23.28 4.93 -12.93
N LYS A 14 -22.07 4.87 -13.49
CA LYS A 14 -21.82 4.38 -14.86
C LYS A 14 -22.30 2.93 -15.02
N LEU A 15 -21.98 2.06 -14.07
CA LEU A 15 -22.46 0.66 -14.08
C LEU A 15 -23.96 0.57 -14.06
N ALA A 16 -24.63 1.33 -13.20
CA ALA A 16 -26.07 1.36 -13.13
C ALA A 16 -26.72 1.83 -14.45
N SER A 17 -26.12 2.83 -15.13
CA SER A 17 -26.60 3.27 -16.44
C SER A 17 -26.42 2.20 -17.51
N ILE A 18 -25.26 1.51 -17.55
CA ILE A 18 -24.99 0.42 -18.48
C ILE A 18 -25.97 -0.74 -18.27
N GLU A 19 -26.26 -1.10 -17.01
CA GLU A 19 -27.23 -2.15 -16.69
C GLU A 19 -28.65 -1.80 -17.16
N LEU A 20 -29.06 -0.56 -16.98
CA LEU A 20 -30.38 -0.09 -17.46
C LEU A 20 -30.44 -0.13 -18.99
N GLU A 21 -29.40 0.30 -19.69
CA GLU A 21 -29.31 0.26 -21.14
C GLU A 21 -29.27 -1.17 -21.67
N ALA A 22 -28.54 -2.06 -21.00
CA ALA A 22 -28.44 -3.47 -21.35
C ALA A 22 -29.84 -4.15 -21.20
N GLY A 23 -30.56 -3.83 -20.14
CA GLY A 23 -31.95 -4.30 -19.95
C GLY A 23 -32.87 -3.86 -21.07
N ARG A 24 -32.78 -2.58 -21.50
CA ARG A 24 -33.56 -2.06 -22.63
C ARG A 24 -33.20 -2.72 -23.97
N ALA A 25 -31.88 -2.90 -24.20
CA ALA A 25 -31.37 -3.55 -25.40
C ALA A 25 -31.81 -5.03 -25.48
N ALA A 26 -31.80 -5.74 -24.34
CA ALA A 26 -32.27 -7.12 -24.24
C ALA A 26 -33.76 -7.23 -24.56
N LEU A 27 -34.60 -6.37 -23.96
CA LEU A 27 -36.03 -6.33 -24.27
C LEU A 27 -36.31 -6.07 -25.75
N LYS A 28 -35.58 -5.10 -26.35
CA LYS A 28 -35.71 -4.81 -27.78
C LYS A 28 -35.28 -5.99 -28.64
N ALA A 29 -34.17 -6.65 -28.32
CA ALA A 29 -33.78 -7.86 -29.05
C ALA A 29 -34.78 -9.00 -28.92
N GLN A 30 -35.37 -9.18 -27.76
CA GLN A 30 -36.43 -10.17 -27.53
C GLN A 30 -37.69 -9.83 -28.34
N GLU A 31 -38.12 -8.59 -28.41
CA GLU A 31 -39.24 -8.12 -29.22
C GLU A 31 -38.98 -8.36 -30.73
N LEU A 32 -37.79 -8.04 -31.22
CA LEU A 32 -37.39 -8.30 -32.60
C LEU A 32 -37.38 -9.80 -32.92
N ALA A 33 -36.87 -10.63 -32.02
CA ALA A 33 -36.87 -12.08 -32.16
C ALA A 33 -38.28 -12.66 -32.18
N HIS A 34 -39.15 -12.13 -31.34
CA HIS A 34 -40.59 -12.55 -31.32
C HIS A 34 -41.29 -12.17 -32.64
N ARG A 35 -41.12 -10.92 -33.13
CA ARG A 35 -41.72 -10.50 -34.41
C ARG A 35 -41.19 -11.35 -35.57
N PHE A 36 -39.91 -11.68 -35.61
CA PHE A 36 -39.34 -12.55 -36.63
C PHE A 36 -39.87 -13.99 -36.50
N GLY A 37 -40.06 -14.51 -35.27
CA GLY A 37 -40.59 -15.84 -35.03
C GLY A 37 -41.99 -16.08 -35.66
N LEU A 38 -42.78 -15.03 -35.75
CA LEU A 38 -44.10 -15.09 -36.40
C LEU A 38 -44.06 -15.51 -37.89
N VAL A 39 -42.89 -15.32 -38.56
CA VAL A 39 -42.70 -15.76 -39.96
C VAL A 39 -42.89 -17.27 -40.10
N GLY A 40 -42.51 -18.06 -39.09
CA GLY A 40 -42.66 -19.52 -39.11
C GLY A 40 -44.10 -20.04 -38.80
N GLU A 41 -44.93 -19.17 -38.26
CA GLU A 41 -46.29 -19.55 -37.82
C GLU A 41 -47.37 -19.31 -38.89
N VAL A 42 -47.02 -18.62 -39.96
CA VAL A 42 -47.99 -18.31 -41.03
C VAL A 42 -48.15 -19.46 -42.04
N PRO A 43 -49.37 -19.67 -42.58
CA PRO A 43 -49.61 -20.76 -43.54
C PRO A 43 -48.79 -20.68 -44.81
N CYS A 44 -48.29 -19.51 -45.21
CA CYS A 44 -47.46 -19.28 -46.39
C CYS A 44 -45.96 -19.41 -46.10
N ALA A 45 -45.58 -19.88 -44.90
CA ALA A 45 -44.16 -20.10 -44.57
C ALA A 45 -43.53 -21.13 -45.55
N GLY A 46 -42.39 -20.78 -46.13
CA GLY A 46 -41.67 -21.63 -47.12
C GLY A 46 -42.22 -21.61 -48.52
N THR A 47 -43.21 -20.77 -48.88
CA THR A 47 -43.70 -20.59 -50.23
C THR A 47 -43.12 -19.34 -50.89
N ASP A 48 -43.11 -19.26 -52.25
CA ASP A 48 -42.63 -18.07 -52.99
C ASP A 48 -43.45 -16.79 -52.67
N LEU A 49 -44.63 -16.92 -52.13
CA LEU A 49 -45.49 -15.81 -51.68
C LEU A 49 -45.02 -15.16 -50.36
N GLN A 50 -44.16 -15.81 -49.60
CA GLN A 50 -43.69 -15.34 -48.32
C GLN A 50 -42.94 -13.99 -48.44
N GLY A 51 -42.07 -13.83 -49.44
CA GLY A 51 -41.31 -12.59 -49.70
C GLY A 51 -42.17 -11.42 -50.18
N GLN A 52 -43.42 -11.67 -50.67
CA GLN A 52 -44.33 -10.64 -51.19
C GLN A 52 -45.46 -10.30 -50.20
N CYS A 53 -45.52 -11.00 -49.10
CA CYS A 53 -46.57 -10.83 -48.11
C CYS A 53 -46.40 -9.54 -47.28
N LYS A 54 -47.25 -8.55 -47.48
CA LYS A 54 -47.19 -7.27 -46.74
C LYS A 54 -47.37 -7.45 -45.22
N LEU A 55 -48.08 -8.49 -44.80
CA LEU A 55 -48.23 -8.81 -43.37
C LEU A 55 -46.95 -9.28 -42.69
N LEU A 56 -45.98 -9.77 -43.47
CA LEU A 56 -44.66 -10.21 -43.00
C LEU A 56 -43.58 -9.14 -43.17
N GLY A 57 -43.93 -7.96 -43.68
CA GLY A 57 -42.97 -6.84 -43.87
C GLY A 57 -42.27 -6.48 -42.55
N ASP A 58 -43.02 -6.31 -41.47
CA ASP A 58 -42.50 -5.99 -40.15
C ASP A 58 -41.58 -7.09 -39.59
N ALA A 59 -41.90 -8.37 -39.90
CA ALA A 59 -41.09 -9.49 -39.47
C ALA A 59 -39.73 -9.58 -40.22
N HIS A 60 -39.74 -9.27 -41.50
CA HIS A 60 -38.52 -9.18 -42.30
C HIS A 60 -37.64 -7.97 -41.89
N GLU A 61 -38.28 -6.83 -41.60
CA GLU A 61 -37.59 -5.68 -41.01
C GLU A 61 -36.95 -6.05 -39.67
N ALA A 62 -37.69 -6.73 -38.79
CA ALA A 62 -37.14 -7.21 -37.52
C ALA A 62 -35.94 -8.10 -37.72
N GLN A 63 -35.93 -9.00 -38.72
CA GLN A 63 -34.81 -9.87 -39.03
C GLN A 63 -33.51 -9.06 -39.34
N THR A 64 -33.64 -7.97 -40.07
CA THR A 64 -32.48 -7.13 -40.42
C THR A 64 -31.94 -6.38 -39.21
N LEU A 65 -32.74 -6.10 -38.19
CA LEU A 65 -32.34 -5.36 -36.99
C LEU A 65 -31.78 -6.25 -35.88
N ILE A 66 -32.03 -7.55 -35.88
CA ILE A 66 -31.52 -8.50 -34.89
C ILE A 66 -29.99 -8.44 -34.72
N PRO A 67 -29.15 -8.49 -35.78
CA PRO A 67 -27.71 -8.43 -35.62
C PRO A 67 -27.24 -7.15 -34.94
N SER A 68 -27.88 -6.02 -35.28
CA SER A 68 -27.56 -4.72 -34.65
C SER A 68 -27.88 -4.72 -33.15
N ALA A 69 -29.06 -5.27 -32.77
CA ALA A 69 -29.47 -5.38 -31.35
C ALA A 69 -28.51 -6.31 -30.55
N GLN A 70 -28.15 -7.44 -31.13
CA GLN A 70 -27.13 -8.35 -30.55
C GLN A 70 -25.76 -7.68 -30.38
N GLY A 71 -25.31 -6.93 -31.39
CA GLY A 71 -24.08 -6.16 -31.34
C GLY A 71 -24.11 -5.11 -30.24
N GLN A 72 -25.27 -4.47 -30.00
CA GLN A 72 -25.43 -3.50 -28.90
C GLN A 72 -25.32 -4.19 -27.53
N ILE A 73 -25.95 -5.34 -27.33
CA ILE A 73 -25.86 -6.12 -26.10
C ILE A 73 -24.42 -6.53 -25.83
N SER A 74 -23.71 -7.02 -26.84
CA SER A 74 -22.30 -7.42 -26.72
C SER A 74 -21.38 -6.26 -26.33
N ARG A 75 -21.58 -5.06 -26.88
CA ARG A 75 -20.84 -3.85 -26.49
C ARG A 75 -21.10 -3.47 -25.05
N LEU A 76 -22.37 -3.44 -24.63
CA LEU A 76 -22.75 -3.10 -23.26
C LEU A 76 -22.18 -4.11 -22.25
N ALA A 77 -22.11 -5.39 -22.61
CA ALA A 77 -21.46 -6.42 -21.78
C ALA A 77 -19.94 -6.16 -21.63
N GLN A 78 -19.26 -5.76 -22.71
CA GLN A 78 -17.85 -5.38 -22.65
C GLN A 78 -17.62 -4.13 -21.80
N ASP A 79 -18.44 -3.08 -22.01
CA ASP A 79 -18.36 -1.84 -21.24
C ASP A 79 -18.61 -2.08 -19.74
N LYS A 80 -19.54 -2.98 -19.41
CA LYS A 80 -19.77 -3.42 -18.02
C LYS A 80 -18.54 -4.07 -17.43
N ALA A 81 -17.95 -5.06 -18.13
CA ALA A 81 -16.77 -5.77 -17.67
C ALA A 81 -15.58 -4.82 -17.43
N LEU A 82 -15.35 -3.86 -18.31
CA LEU A 82 -14.31 -2.85 -18.14
C LEU A 82 -14.57 -1.96 -16.91
N ALA A 83 -15.80 -1.49 -16.74
CA ALA A 83 -16.16 -0.65 -15.59
C ALA A 83 -16.05 -1.42 -14.25
N GLU A 84 -16.39 -2.71 -14.22
CA GLU A 84 -16.22 -3.58 -13.07
C GLU A 84 -14.72 -3.80 -12.73
N GLN A 85 -13.88 -3.97 -13.73
CA GLN A 85 -12.42 -4.06 -13.53
C GLN A 85 -11.85 -2.75 -12.96
N GLU A 86 -12.22 -1.61 -13.52
CA GLU A 86 -11.81 -0.29 -12.99
C GLU A 86 -12.25 -0.10 -11.54
N LEU A 87 -13.48 -0.48 -11.22
CA LEU A 87 -14.02 -0.39 -9.86
C LEU A 87 -13.24 -1.29 -8.88
N SER A 88 -12.92 -2.52 -9.29
CA SER A 88 -12.16 -3.46 -8.47
C SER A 88 -10.75 -2.94 -8.16
N LEU A 89 -10.06 -2.35 -9.15
CA LEU A 89 -8.74 -1.74 -8.99
C LEU A 89 -8.77 -0.55 -8.01
N ILE A 90 -9.80 0.30 -8.10
CA ILE A 90 -9.96 1.44 -7.19
C ILE A 90 -10.21 0.94 -5.76
N ARG A 91 -11.06 -0.06 -5.57
CA ARG A 91 -11.33 -0.64 -4.25
C ARG A 91 -10.09 -1.26 -3.63
N HIS A 92 -9.32 -1.99 -4.42
CA HIS A 92 -8.07 -2.58 -3.93
C HIS A 92 -7.08 -1.49 -3.46
N ARG A 93 -6.87 -0.45 -4.27
CA ARG A 93 -6.05 0.69 -3.84
C ARG A 93 -6.58 1.38 -2.58
N TYR A 94 -7.89 1.39 -2.42
CA TYR A 94 -8.52 1.96 -1.22
C TYR A 94 -8.19 1.14 0.04
N GLU A 95 -8.24 -0.17 -0.07
CA GLU A 95 -7.89 -1.08 1.02
C GLU A 95 -6.42 -0.95 1.42
N GLU A 96 -5.52 -0.86 0.44
CA GLU A 96 -4.09 -0.60 0.69
C GLU A 96 -3.88 0.74 1.41
N LEU A 97 -4.52 1.81 0.94
CA LEU A 97 -4.43 3.14 1.54
C LEU A 97 -5.08 3.21 2.93
N ALA A 98 -6.09 2.42 3.21
CA ALA A 98 -6.72 2.37 4.53
C ALA A 98 -5.78 1.82 5.61
N GLN A 99 -4.82 0.96 5.24
CA GLN A 99 -3.81 0.42 6.15
C GLN A 99 -2.60 1.36 6.34
N ALA A 100 -2.38 2.30 5.43
CA ALA A 100 -1.23 3.21 5.47
C ALA A 100 -1.09 4.02 6.77
N PRO A 101 -2.15 4.59 7.38
CA PRO A 101 -2.04 5.32 8.66
C PRO A 101 -1.54 4.43 9.80
N GLN A 102 -1.97 3.17 9.85
CA GLN A 102 -1.51 2.23 10.88
C GLN A 102 -0.06 1.83 10.67
N ALA A 103 0.36 1.61 9.42
CA ALA A 103 1.74 1.31 9.07
C ALA A 103 2.66 2.50 9.41
N LEU A 104 2.24 3.73 9.11
CA LEU A 104 2.96 4.94 9.47
C LEU A 104 3.12 5.07 10.99
N ALA A 105 2.03 4.94 11.74
CA ALA A 105 2.08 5.02 13.20
C ALA A 105 2.98 3.96 13.84
N ARG A 106 3.04 2.75 13.26
CA ARG A 106 3.98 1.71 13.71
C ARG A 106 5.43 2.10 13.40
N ALA A 107 5.70 2.61 12.21
CA ALA A 107 7.04 3.04 11.81
C ALA A 107 7.53 4.22 12.68
N GLU A 108 6.68 5.19 12.99
CA GLU A 108 6.98 6.30 13.89
C GLU A 108 7.33 5.81 15.31
N ARG A 109 6.53 4.90 15.88
CA ARG A 109 6.82 4.29 17.21
C ARG A 109 8.16 3.56 17.23
N LEU A 110 8.47 2.77 16.19
CA LEU A 110 9.75 2.09 16.09
C LEU A 110 10.91 3.08 15.96
N GLY A 111 10.75 4.14 15.20
CA GLY A 111 11.71 5.23 15.08
C GLY A 111 11.97 5.93 16.42
N ASP A 112 10.91 6.22 17.21
CA ASP A 112 11.03 6.82 18.54
C ASP A 112 11.75 5.90 19.54
N MET A 113 11.42 4.62 19.54
CA MET A 113 12.12 3.64 20.37
C MET A 113 13.60 3.51 19.98
N ALA A 114 13.93 3.51 18.69
CA ALA A 114 15.30 3.47 18.22
C ALA A 114 16.06 4.74 18.63
N ARG A 115 15.50 5.93 18.47
CA ARG A 115 16.08 7.20 18.93
C ARG A 115 16.36 7.20 20.43
N THR A 116 15.40 6.76 21.25
CA THR A 116 15.55 6.65 22.69
C THR A 116 16.67 5.68 23.06
N ARG A 117 16.76 4.55 22.37
CA ARG A 117 17.84 3.56 22.60
C ARG A 117 19.21 4.12 22.24
N VAL A 118 19.33 4.79 21.10
CA VAL A 118 20.59 5.46 20.70
C VAL A 118 21.00 6.49 21.72
N SER A 119 20.09 7.36 22.19
CA SER A 119 20.38 8.38 23.20
C SER A 119 20.88 7.76 24.53
N ARG A 120 20.25 6.66 24.98
CA ARG A 120 20.71 5.94 26.17
C ARG A 120 22.09 5.34 25.99
N LEU A 121 22.36 4.70 24.85
CA LEU A 121 23.68 4.13 24.57
C LEU A 121 24.76 5.19 24.44
N SER A 122 24.46 6.32 23.81
CA SER A 122 25.37 7.46 23.74
C SER A 122 25.73 8.01 25.13
N LEU A 123 24.74 8.16 26.01
CA LEU A 123 24.98 8.57 27.39
C LEU A 123 25.85 7.56 28.15
N LEU A 124 25.60 6.27 28.01
CA LEU A 124 26.41 5.22 28.62
C LEU A 124 27.84 5.21 28.09
N ALA A 125 28.04 5.39 26.78
CA ALA A 125 29.36 5.48 26.16
C ALA A 125 30.14 6.68 26.70
N THR A 126 29.49 7.85 26.84
CA THR A 126 30.11 9.05 27.44
C THR A 126 30.53 8.80 28.88
N ARG A 127 29.68 8.19 29.71
CA ARG A 127 30.00 7.84 31.10
C ARG A 127 31.12 6.82 31.18
N ALA A 128 31.11 5.80 30.33
CA ALA A 128 32.21 4.82 30.28
C ALA A 128 33.58 5.49 29.94
N GLY A 129 33.57 6.43 28.98
CA GLY A 129 34.75 7.25 28.66
C GLY A 129 35.22 8.05 29.85
N GLN A 130 34.34 8.73 30.58
CA GLN A 130 34.69 9.48 31.80
C GLN A 130 35.28 8.58 32.90
N ILE A 131 34.71 7.41 33.12
CA ILE A 131 35.22 6.44 34.09
C ILE A 131 36.62 5.95 33.66
N SER A 132 36.82 5.67 32.36
CA SER A 132 38.11 5.26 31.84
C SER A 132 39.19 6.34 32.06
N GLN A 133 38.86 7.60 31.80
CA GLN A 133 39.76 8.74 32.04
C GLN A 133 40.05 8.92 33.53
N ALA A 134 39.05 8.83 34.40
CA ALA A 134 39.27 8.94 35.84
C ALA A 134 40.17 7.81 36.40
N ARG A 135 40.00 6.57 35.90
CA ARG A 135 40.87 5.45 36.26
C ARG A 135 42.31 5.67 35.81
N ALA A 136 42.52 6.16 34.58
CA ALA A 136 43.87 6.48 34.09
C ALA A 136 44.53 7.59 34.91
N ALA A 137 43.78 8.63 35.27
CA ALA A 137 44.28 9.69 36.15
C ALA A 137 44.64 9.18 37.55
N LEU A 138 43.81 8.30 38.14
CA LEU A 138 44.11 7.67 39.42
C LEU A 138 45.36 6.84 39.38
N GLN A 139 45.56 6.02 38.34
CA GLN A 139 46.79 5.25 38.16
C GLN A 139 48.05 6.15 38.03
N SER A 140 47.94 7.28 37.33
CA SER A 140 49.01 8.25 37.21
C SER A 140 49.41 8.83 38.58
N ILE A 141 48.39 9.23 39.37
CA ILE A 141 48.62 9.77 40.73
C ILE A 141 49.22 8.72 41.67
N GLU A 142 48.76 7.45 41.59
CA GLU A 142 49.30 6.34 42.38
C GLU A 142 50.78 6.09 42.06
N LEU A 143 51.18 6.16 40.79
CA LEU A 143 52.58 6.05 40.36
C LEU A 143 53.41 7.22 40.84
N GLU A 144 52.93 8.45 40.73
CA GLU A 144 53.60 9.62 41.25
C GLU A 144 53.79 9.54 42.78
N LEU A 145 52.78 9.12 43.50
CA LEU A 145 52.82 8.93 44.95
C LEU A 145 53.82 7.87 45.36
N SER A 146 53.86 6.75 44.64
CA SER A 146 54.84 5.68 44.86
C SER A 146 56.28 6.14 44.60
N SER A 147 56.48 6.98 43.58
CA SER A 147 57.83 7.54 43.29
C SER A 147 58.31 8.53 44.36
N LEU A 148 57.39 9.42 44.80
CA LEU A 148 57.71 10.36 45.92
C LEU A 148 57.92 9.64 47.22
N MET A 149 57.21 8.61 47.55
CA MET A 149 57.47 7.79 48.77
C MET A 149 58.86 7.10 48.70
N ALA A 150 59.22 6.61 47.53
CA ALA A 150 60.54 6.01 47.32
C ALA A 150 61.68 7.05 47.42
N GLU A 151 61.49 8.30 47.00
CA GLU A 151 62.42 9.39 47.16
C GLU A 151 62.55 9.82 48.63
N LEU A 152 61.44 9.99 49.33
CA LEU A 152 61.41 10.28 50.76
C LEU A 152 62.15 9.21 51.58
N GLY A 153 61.90 7.93 51.25
CA GLY A 153 62.65 6.85 51.94
C GLY A 153 64.09 6.84 51.65
N ARG A 154 64.59 7.30 50.49
CA ARG A 154 65.98 7.48 50.18
C ARG A 154 66.64 8.68 50.93
N THR A 155 65.97 9.83 50.99
CA THR A 155 66.44 11.02 51.70
C THR A 155 66.49 10.75 53.19
N GLN A 156 65.55 10.12 53.85
CA GLN A 156 65.59 9.72 55.23
C GLN A 156 66.72 8.73 55.52
N GLY A 157 66.96 7.77 54.59
CA GLY A 157 68.06 6.81 54.74
C GLY A 157 69.42 7.47 54.64
N ASN A 158 69.54 8.52 53.82
CA ASN A 158 70.80 9.30 53.73
C ASN A 158 71.05 10.22 54.93
N GLU A 159 69.98 10.88 55.44
CA GLU A 159 70.11 11.70 56.68
C GLU A 159 70.51 10.85 57.89
N THR A 160 69.94 9.65 58.07
CA THR A 160 70.37 8.77 59.16
C THR A 160 71.79 8.24 59.00
N THR A 161 72.27 8.04 57.81
CA THR A 161 73.69 7.64 57.53
C THR A 161 74.65 8.79 57.73
N GLU A 162 74.32 10.03 57.39
CA GLU A 162 75.12 11.23 57.65
C GLU A 162 75.21 11.57 59.14
N GLU A 163 74.03 11.51 59.85
CA GLU A 163 73.97 11.67 61.31
C GLU A 163 74.85 10.59 62.08
N GLN A 164 74.89 9.37 61.52
CA GLN A 164 75.79 8.32 62.10
C GLN A 164 77.24 8.52 61.83
N ALA A 165 77.63 9.13 60.66
CA ALA A 165 78.98 9.47 60.32
C ALA A 165 79.50 10.64 61.13
N GLU A 166 78.69 11.61 61.51
CA GLU A 166 79.08 12.74 62.36
C GLU A 166 79.30 12.37 63.82
N ARG A 167 78.74 11.21 64.26
CA ARG A 167 78.88 10.70 65.66
C ARG A 167 80.07 9.77 65.86
N GLN A 168 80.88 9.46 64.84
CA GLN A 168 82.12 8.70 64.94
C GLN A 168 83.33 9.68 64.85
#